data_9845117659cdf2061bf100816c5e2a44
#
_entry.id   9845117659cdf2061bf100816c5e2a44
#
_cell.length_a   1.000
_cell.length_b   1.000
_cell.length_c   1.000
_cell.angle_alpha   90.00
_cell.angle_beta   90.00
_cell.angle_gamma   90.00
#
_symmetry.space_group_name_H-M   'P 1'
#
loop_
_entity.id
_entity.type
_entity.pdbx_description
1 polymer ?
#
loop_
_entity_poly.entity_id
_entity_poly.type
_entity_poly.pdbx_seq_one_letter_code
_entity_poly.pdbx_strand_id
1 'polypeptide(L)'
;MQSKLVALLIIVLSFGGCTSKNSDENSSGKIKAAVSILPMKFIAEQIGGDKIDISVIIPNGSDPHTFDPSSKTIKKVHDSDVYFKIGGTFVFEKNIISDLQSNDISKFVDCSKGISFIENDPHIWLGMDESKIIASNIASKLIRIDSKNEQFYKSNLNIFNQKVDSLKSVVHERLSDLSNRKILVYHPAWRYFLSQFNLIEESVEKDGKHPKAGDLRQIINQSNEQNINAIFIEEQFNPDAAKSIAHELNIPIIKVNPLTENLFFEWNNFSVKIKERAN
;
A
#
# COMPACT_ATOMS: atom_id res chain seq x y z
N MET A 1 78.98 -61.62 -1.04
CA MET A 1 77.63 -61.45 -1.63
C MET A 1 76.94 -60.26 -0.90
N GLN A 2 76.97 -59.08 -1.52
CA GLN A 2 76.47 -57.82 -0.93
C GLN A 2 75.11 -57.53 -1.53
N SER A 3 74.07 -57.48 -0.72
CA SER A 3 72.77 -57.06 -1.13
C SER A 3 72.62 -55.51 -0.91
N LYS A 4 72.42 -54.79 -1.99
CA LYS A 4 72.19 -53.33 -2.02
C LYS A 4 70.72 -53.07 -1.72
N LEU A 5 70.44 -52.42 -0.59
CA LEU A 5 69.13 -51.89 -0.29
C LEU A 5 68.95 -50.55 -1.09
N VAL A 6 67.95 -50.48 -1.94
CA VAL A 6 67.53 -49.24 -2.60
C VAL A 6 66.41 -48.66 -1.78
N ALA A 7 66.67 -47.52 -1.15
CA ALA A 7 65.63 -46.74 -0.40
C ALA A 7 64.83 -45.90 -1.43
N LEU A 8 63.56 -46.17 -1.56
CA LEU A 8 62.62 -45.39 -2.38
C LEU A 8 62.08 -44.20 -1.56
N LEU A 9 62.48 -43.01 -1.94
CA LEU A 9 62.03 -41.74 -1.30
C LEU A 9 60.71 -41.35 -1.94
N ILE A 10 59.61 -41.51 -1.21
CA ILE A 10 58.28 -41.04 -1.63
C ILE A 10 58.11 -39.57 -1.20
N ILE A 11 58.15 -38.68 -2.19
CA ILE A 11 57.82 -37.25 -1.99
C ILE A 11 56.30 -37.12 -2.03
N VAL A 12 55.66 -36.83 -0.86
CA VAL A 12 54.26 -36.49 -0.77
C VAL A 12 54.13 -34.99 -1.04
N LEU A 13 53.65 -34.63 -2.24
CA LEU A 13 53.25 -33.28 -2.58
C LEU A 13 51.86 -32.99 -1.96
N SER A 14 51.86 -32.29 -0.84
CA SER A 14 50.64 -31.74 -0.24
C SER A 14 50.15 -30.57 -1.09
N PHE A 15 49.19 -30.80 -1.95
CA PHE A 15 48.41 -29.73 -2.57
C PHE A 15 47.53 -29.11 -1.48
N GLY A 16 47.96 -27.98 -0.93
CA GLY A 16 47.12 -27.09 -0.12
C GLY A 16 46.05 -26.49 -1.00
N GLY A 17 44.87 -27.11 -1.06
CA GLY A 17 43.68 -26.52 -1.65
C GLY A 17 43.24 -25.33 -0.80
N CYS A 18 43.42 -24.10 -1.28
CA CYS A 18 42.69 -22.95 -0.76
C CYS A 18 41.21 -23.16 -1.04
N THR A 19 40.47 -23.67 -0.08
CA THR A 19 39.02 -23.51 -0.07
C THR A 19 38.74 -22.04 0.16
N SER A 20 38.47 -21.29 -0.91
CA SER A 20 37.79 -20.03 -0.85
C SER A 20 36.44 -20.29 -0.17
N LYS A 21 36.30 -19.86 1.10
CA LYS A 21 35.00 -19.71 1.71
C LYS A 21 34.24 -18.68 0.87
N ASN A 22 33.45 -19.14 -0.09
CA ASN A 22 32.29 -18.39 -0.52
C ASN A 22 31.44 -18.24 0.72
N SER A 23 31.42 -17.04 1.26
CA SER A 23 30.36 -16.58 2.14
C SER A 23 29.11 -16.49 1.26
N ASP A 24 28.47 -17.62 1.03
CA ASP A 24 27.05 -17.63 0.67
C ASP A 24 26.33 -17.07 1.90
N GLU A 25 26.28 -15.73 1.97
CA GLU A 25 25.22 -15.08 2.68
C GLU A 25 23.92 -15.69 2.15
N ASN A 26 23.19 -16.29 3.05
CA ASN A 26 21.93 -16.98 2.90
C ASN A 26 20.89 -16.00 2.31
N SER A 27 21.05 -15.65 1.02
CA SER A 27 20.02 -14.91 0.30
C SER A 27 18.86 -15.89 0.17
N SER A 28 17.76 -15.62 0.79
CA SER A 28 16.54 -16.46 0.84
C SER A 28 15.96 -16.79 -0.56
N GLY A 29 16.60 -16.42 -1.62
CA GLY A 29 16.11 -16.56 -2.99
C GLY A 29 14.84 -15.75 -3.29
N LYS A 30 14.41 -14.92 -2.33
CA LYS A 30 13.24 -14.06 -2.46
C LYS A 30 13.60 -12.71 -3.09
N ILE A 31 12.67 -12.19 -3.88
CA ILE A 31 12.78 -10.83 -4.42
C ILE A 31 12.62 -9.83 -3.28
N LYS A 32 13.60 -8.96 -3.08
CA LYS A 32 13.53 -7.85 -2.11
C LYS A 32 12.71 -6.71 -2.73
N ALA A 33 11.50 -6.51 -2.22
CA ALA A 33 10.61 -5.45 -2.68
C ALA A 33 10.54 -4.32 -1.65
N ALA A 34 10.46 -3.09 -2.13
CA ALA A 34 10.06 -1.95 -1.32
C ALA A 34 8.66 -1.49 -1.77
N VAL A 35 7.85 -1.00 -0.83
CA VAL A 35 6.53 -0.42 -1.08
C VAL A 35 6.37 0.85 -0.27
N SER A 36 5.57 1.80 -0.76
CA SER A 36 5.38 3.09 -0.09
C SER A 36 4.64 2.96 1.25
N ILE A 37 3.52 2.24 1.29
CA ILE A 37 2.58 2.16 2.42
C ILE A 37 2.11 0.73 2.68
N LEU A 38 1.50 0.49 3.86
CA LEU A 38 0.97 -0.81 4.26
C LEU A 38 -0.08 -1.39 3.31
N PRO A 39 -1.06 -0.64 2.76
CA PRO A 39 -1.96 -1.18 1.74
C PRO A 39 -1.25 -1.73 0.50
N MET A 40 -0.17 -1.07 0.05
CA MET A 40 0.63 -1.57 -1.06
C MET A 40 1.38 -2.85 -0.69
N LYS A 41 1.85 -2.98 0.56
CA LYS A 41 2.41 -4.22 1.09
C LYS A 41 1.38 -5.34 1.01
N PHE A 42 0.16 -5.09 1.50
CA PHE A 42 -0.92 -6.08 1.45
C PHE A 42 -1.16 -6.60 0.03
N ILE A 43 -1.31 -5.70 -0.96
CA ILE A 43 -1.53 -6.11 -2.34
C ILE A 43 -0.32 -6.90 -2.88
N ALA A 44 0.90 -6.43 -2.62
CA ALA A 44 2.12 -7.10 -3.08
C ALA A 44 2.27 -8.50 -2.48
N GLU A 45 1.94 -8.69 -1.19
CA GLU A 45 1.93 -9.99 -0.52
C GLU A 45 0.88 -10.95 -1.11
N GLN A 46 -0.31 -10.45 -1.46
CA GLN A 46 -1.32 -11.29 -2.12
C GLN A 46 -0.82 -11.82 -3.48
N ILE A 47 0.01 -11.07 -4.19
CA ILE A 47 0.53 -11.47 -5.51
C ILE A 47 1.82 -12.28 -5.38
N GLY A 48 2.78 -11.79 -4.60
CA GLY A 48 4.13 -12.35 -4.50
C GLY A 48 4.24 -13.55 -3.54
N GLY A 49 3.36 -13.65 -2.55
CA GLY A 49 3.35 -14.71 -1.56
C GLY A 49 4.71 -14.91 -0.89
N ASP A 50 5.17 -16.15 -0.84
CA ASP A 50 6.45 -16.55 -0.26
C ASP A 50 7.68 -16.22 -1.12
N LYS A 51 7.51 -15.71 -2.34
CA LYS A 51 8.58 -15.39 -3.29
C LYS A 51 9.17 -14.00 -3.08
N ILE A 52 8.56 -13.16 -2.27
CA ILE A 52 8.99 -11.78 -2.02
C ILE A 52 9.25 -11.52 -0.55
N ASP A 53 10.15 -10.57 -0.28
CA ASP A 53 10.40 -9.99 1.04
C ASP A 53 10.18 -8.48 0.94
N ILE A 54 9.25 -7.94 1.75
CA ILE A 54 8.74 -6.58 1.54
C ILE A 54 9.14 -5.65 2.68
N SER A 55 9.78 -4.55 2.32
CA SER A 55 10.04 -3.41 3.19
C SER A 55 9.04 -2.28 2.93
N VAL A 56 8.36 -1.81 3.97
CA VAL A 56 7.50 -0.62 3.92
C VAL A 56 8.33 0.63 4.19
N ILE A 57 8.10 1.66 3.39
CA ILE A 57 8.86 2.91 3.45
C ILE A 57 8.31 3.86 4.49
N ILE A 58 7.00 4.09 4.49
CA ILE A 58 6.34 4.95 5.47
C ILE A 58 5.98 4.14 6.69
N PRO A 59 6.47 4.51 7.88
CA PRO A 59 6.12 3.83 9.13
C PRO A 59 4.61 3.87 9.39
N ASN A 60 4.10 2.84 10.06
CA ASN A 60 2.71 2.82 10.51
C ASN A 60 2.38 4.07 11.37
N GLY A 61 1.22 4.67 11.15
CA GLY A 61 0.78 5.88 11.84
C GLY A 61 1.35 7.20 11.33
N SER A 62 2.24 7.17 10.32
CA SER A 62 2.73 8.39 9.66
C SER A 62 1.82 8.79 8.49
N ASP A 63 1.68 10.09 8.29
CA ASP A 63 0.93 10.66 7.18
C ASP A 63 1.79 10.69 5.89
N PRO A 64 1.35 10.02 4.80
CA PRO A 64 2.06 10.01 3.53
C PRO A 64 2.20 11.38 2.86
N HIS A 65 1.31 12.32 3.15
CA HIS A 65 1.34 13.66 2.53
C HIS A 65 2.46 14.53 3.07
N THR A 66 2.85 14.31 4.33
CA THR A 66 3.87 15.11 5.04
C THR A 66 5.16 14.33 5.28
N PHE A 67 5.20 13.05 4.89
CA PHE A 67 6.37 12.20 5.11
C PHE A 67 7.59 12.68 4.34
N ASP A 68 8.72 12.83 5.06
CA ASP A 68 10.03 13.13 4.49
C ASP A 68 10.99 11.94 4.72
N PRO A 69 11.46 11.29 3.63
CA PRO A 69 12.27 10.08 3.75
C PRO A 69 13.68 10.36 4.27
N SER A 70 14.06 9.65 5.34
CA SER A 70 15.43 9.69 5.85
C SER A 70 16.42 8.96 4.93
N SER A 71 17.73 9.22 5.06
CA SER A 71 18.78 8.48 4.34
C SER A 71 18.69 6.97 4.54
N LYS A 72 18.26 6.50 5.74
CA LYS A 72 18.02 5.08 6.01
C LYS A 72 16.85 4.53 5.18
N THR A 73 15.82 5.33 4.98
CA THR A 73 14.67 5.00 4.15
C THR A 73 15.06 4.89 2.68
N ILE A 74 15.81 5.88 2.19
CA ILE A 74 16.33 5.90 0.80
C ILE A 74 17.22 4.66 0.56
N LYS A 75 18.07 4.31 1.55
CA LYS A 75 18.90 3.09 1.47
C LYS A 75 18.07 1.82 1.34
N LYS A 76 16.93 1.67 2.03
CA LYS A 76 16.05 0.50 1.88
C LYS A 76 15.54 0.33 0.44
N VAL A 77 15.17 1.44 -0.22
CA VAL A 77 14.75 1.41 -1.62
C VAL A 77 15.93 1.10 -2.53
N HIS A 78 17.12 1.65 -2.23
CA HIS A 78 18.34 1.36 -2.97
C HIS A 78 18.69 -0.14 -2.95
N ASP A 79 18.58 -0.77 -1.79
CA ASP A 79 18.95 -2.18 -1.56
C ASP A 79 17.88 -3.18 -2.02
N SER A 80 16.71 -2.69 -2.50
CA SER A 80 15.64 -3.53 -3.03
C SER A 80 15.85 -3.85 -4.52
N ASP A 81 15.34 -5.00 -4.97
CA ASP A 81 15.31 -5.40 -6.38
C ASP A 81 14.22 -4.66 -7.16
N VAL A 82 13.15 -4.25 -6.45
CA VAL A 82 12.01 -3.53 -7.02
C VAL A 82 11.37 -2.59 -5.98
N TYR A 83 10.95 -1.41 -6.43
CA TYR A 83 10.13 -0.49 -5.65
C TYR A 83 8.77 -0.29 -6.33
N PHE A 84 7.72 -0.77 -5.67
CA PHE A 84 6.34 -0.56 -6.07
C PHE A 84 5.84 0.75 -5.44
N LYS A 85 5.92 1.84 -6.19
CA LYS A 85 5.39 3.13 -5.76
C LYS A 85 3.88 3.20 -6.02
N ILE A 86 3.16 3.99 -5.21
CA ILE A 86 1.73 4.26 -5.41
C ILE A 86 1.54 4.93 -6.77
N GLY A 87 2.37 5.94 -7.05
CA GLY A 87 2.23 6.82 -8.21
C GLY A 87 1.44 8.10 -7.88
N GLY A 88 1.08 8.85 -8.93
CA GLY A 88 0.36 10.10 -8.75
C GLY A 88 1.22 11.24 -8.21
N THR A 89 0.70 11.97 -7.21
CA THR A 89 1.25 13.26 -6.77
C THR A 89 2.11 13.24 -5.52
N PHE A 90 2.34 12.07 -4.90
CA PHE A 90 3.12 11.99 -3.68
C PHE A 90 4.55 12.52 -3.83
N VAL A 91 4.87 13.57 -3.08
CA VAL A 91 6.17 14.27 -3.16
C VAL A 91 7.30 13.38 -2.66
N PHE A 92 7.08 12.60 -1.60
CA PHE A 92 8.11 11.73 -1.05
C PHE A 92 8.59 10.66 -2.06
N GLU A 93 7.71 10.12 -2.93
CA GLU A 93 8.11 9.16 -3.96
C GLU A 93 9.00 9.82 -5.03
N LYS A 94 8.71 11.07 -5.38
CA LYS A 94 9.54 11.85 -6.31
C LYS A 94 10.91 12.14 -5.70
N ASN A 95 10.96 12.51 -4.41
CA ASN A 95 12.20 12.76 -3.68
C ASN A 95 13.06 11.49 -3.62
N ILE A 96 12.49 10.34 -3.26
CA ILE A 96 13.22 9.05 -3.24
C ILE A 96 13.84 8.75 -4.61
N ILE A 97 13.08 8.92 -5.70
CA ILE A 97 13.56 8.62 -7.05
C ILE A 97 14.67 9.60 -7.44
N SER A 98 14.52 10.89 -7.11
CA SER A 98 15.52 11.92 -7.39
C SER A 98 16.83 11.66 -6.63
N ASP A 99 16.74 11.35 -5.34
CA ASP A 99 17.91 11.15 -4.46
C ASP A 99 18.72 9.89 -4.83
N LEU A 100 18.05 8.87 -5.35
CA LEU A 100 18.73 7.66 -5.76
C LEU A 100 19.57 7.86 -7.00
N GLN A 101 19.38 8.95 -7.78
CA GLN A 101 20.12 9.27 -9.02
C GLN A 101 20.38 8.00 -9.86
N SER A 102 19.48 7.03 -9.76
CA SER A 102 19.79 5.67 -10.20
C SER A 102 19.74 5.57 -11.70
N ASN A 103 20.82 5.06 -12.29
CA ASN A 103 20.86 4.62 -13.67
C ASN A 103 19.88 3.47 -13.94
N ASP A 104 19.30 2.88 -12.88
CA ASP A 104 18.38 1.75 -12.97
C ASP A 104 16.94 2.20 -12.67
N ILE A 105 16.37 2.99 -13.59
CA ILE A 105 14.96 3.37 -13.57
C ILE A 105 14.06 2.13 -13.66
N SER A 106 14.57 1.00 -14.14
CA SER A 106 13.80 -0.23 -14.37
C SER A 106 13.26 -0.85 -13.08
N LYS A 107 13.87 -0.57 -11.92
CA LYS A 107 13.38 -1.07 -10.64
C LYS A 107 12.16 -0.34 -10.08
N PHE A 108 11.88 0.88 -10.57
CA PHE A 108 10.70 1.63 -10.13
C PHE A 108 9.48 1.22 -10.93
N VAL A 109 8.42 0.84 -10.22
CA VAL A 109 7.13 0.47 -10.81
C VAL A 109 6.08 1.48 -10.39
N ASP A 110 5.51 2.18 -11.35
CA ASP A 110 4.34 3.01 -11.13
C ASP A 110 3.09 2.14 -11.12
N CYS A 111 2.58 1.88 -9.91
CA CYS A 111 1.41 1.02 -9.74
C CYS A 111 0.10 1.71 -10.15
N SER A 112 0.10 3.03 -10.37
CA SER A 112 -1.07 3.76 -10.88
C SER A 112 -1.25 3.66 -12.40
N LYS A 113 -0.32 3.02 -13.11
CA LYS A 113 -0.40 2.93 -14.57
C LYS A 113 -1.71 2.24 -15.00
N GLY A 114 -2.51 2.96 -15.80
CA GLY A 114 -3.82 2.49 -16.25
C GLY A 114 -4.98 2.94 -15.36
N ILE A 115 -4.72 3.66 -14.28
CA ILE A 115 -5.75 4.28 -13.43
C ILE A 115 -5.99 5.72 -13.86
N SER A 116 -7.25 6.10 -14.04
CA SER A 116 -7.64 7.49 -14.24
C SER A 116 -7.85 8.16 -12.88
N PHE A 117 -7.03 9.18 -12.59
CA PHE A 117 -7.15 9.89 -11.32
C PHE A 117 -8.43 10.75 -11.26
N ILE A 118 -9.19 10.61 -10.18
CA ILE A 118 -10.34 11.46 -9.88
C ILE A 118 -9.81 12.73 -9.23
N GLU A 119 -9.91 13.89 -9.91
CA GLU A 119 -9.48 15.21 -9.38
C GLU A 119 -8.07 15.21 -8.74
N ASN A 120 -7.14 14.43 -9.30
CA ASN A 120 -5.79 14.24 -8.77
C ASN A 120 -5.70 13.59 -7.37
N ASP A 121 -6.77 12.97 -6.88
CA ASP A 121 -6.79 12.23 -5.63
C ASP A 121 -5.80 11.05 -5.70
N PRO A 122 -4.78 10.98 -4.83
CA PRO A 122 -3.78 9.92 -4.89
C PRO A 122 -4.19 8.62 -4.19
N HIS A 123 -5.33 8.56 -3.49
CA HIS A 123 -5.74 7.44 -2.62
C HIS A 123 -6.31 6.24 -3.41
N ILE A 124 -5.71 5.94 -4.55
CA ILE A 124 -6.15 4.90 -5.50
C ILE A 124 -6.24 3.50 -4.88
N TRP A 125 -5.44 3.19 -3.85
CA TRP A 125 -5.44 1.87 -3.20
C TRP A 125 -6.72 1.56 -2.43
N LEU A 126 -7.54 2.58 -2.12
CA LEU A 126 -8.82 2.40 -1.45
C LEU A 126 -9.94 2.02 -2.42
N GLY A 127 -9.78 2.28 -3.70
CA GLY A 127 -10.69 1.78 -4.72
C GLY A 127 -10.52 0.28 -4.99
N MET A 128 -11.61 -0.47 -4.97
CA MET A 128 -11.58 -1.92 -5.18
C MET A 128 -11.16 -2.27 -6.62
N ASP A 129 -11.66 -1.54 -7.62
CA ASP A 129 -11.27 -1.73 -9.03
C ASP A 129 -9.85 -1.26 -9.30
N GLU A 130 -9.44 -0.12 -8.73
CA GLU A 130 -8.09 0.40 -8.83
C GLU A 130 -7.07 -0.54 -8.21
N SER A 131 -7.42 -1.20 -7.10
CA SER A 131 -6.57 -2.21 -6.47
C SER A 131 -6.30 -3.42 -7.34
N LYS A 132 -7.23 -3.81 -8.23
CA LYS A 132 -7.00 -4.87 -9.23
C LYS A 132 -5.98 -4.42 -10.29
N ILE A 133 -6.00 -3.15 -10.69
CA ILE A 133 -5.01 -2.58 -11.62
C ILE A 133 -3.63 -2.53 -10.95
N ILE A 134 -3.55 -2.07 -9.70
CA ILE A 134 -2.33 -2.08 -8.89
C ILE A 134 -1.75 -3.49 -8.81
N ALA A 135 -2.57 -4.49 -8.46
CA ALA A 135 -2.18 -5.89 -8.39
C ALA A 135 -1.66 -6.43 -9.73
N SER A 136 -2.29 -6.04 -10.85
CA SER A 136 -1.85 -6.40 -12.20
C SER A 136 -0.48 -5.80 -12.55
N ASN A 137 -0.23 -4.54 -12.17
CA ASN A 137 1.06 -3.89 -12.39
C ASN A 137 2.18 -4.56 -11.56
N ILE A 138 1.89 -4.93 -10.30
CA ILE A 138 2.80 -5.68 -9.44
C ILE A 138 3.10 -7.06 -10.05
N ALA A 139 2.06 -7.84 -10.43
CA ALA A 139 2.21 -9.16 -11.03
C ALA A 139 3.05 -9.10 -12.31
N SER A 140 2.78 -8.14 -13.19
CA SER A 140 3.52 -7.94 -14.44
C SER A 140 5.01 -7.69 -14.22
N LYS A 141 5.37 -6.96 -13.16
CA LYS A 141 6.77 -6.74 -12.81
C LYS A 141 7.40 -7.99 -12.22
N LEU A 142 6.73 -8.67 -11.30
CA LEU A 142 7.24 -9.92 -10.70
C LEU A 142 7.48 -11.00 -11.76
N ILE A 143 6.56 -11.18 -12.70
CA ILE A 143 6.71 -12.10 -13.84
C ILE A 143 7.96 -11.75 -14.66
N ARG A 144 8.23 -10.46 -14.90
CA ARG A 144 9.38 -10.02 -15.70
C ARG A 144 10.72 -10.34 -15.04
N ILE A 145 10.82 -10.18 -13.70
CA ILE A 145 12.07 -10.38 -12.96
C ILE A 145 12.25 -11.81 -12.44
N ASP A 146 11.15 -12.60 -12.40
CA ASP A 146 11.16 -13.99 -11.94
C ASP A 146 10.22 -14.85 -12.79
N SER A 147 10.56 -14.98 -14.07
CA SER A 147 9.73 -15.67 -15.06
C SER A 147 9.49 -17.16 -14.76
N LYS A 148 10.38 -17.80 -14.00
CA LYS A 148 10.19 -19.20 -13.58
C LYS A 148 8.96 -19.41 -12.69
N ASN A 149 8.50 -18.36 -11.99
CA ASN A 149 7.32 -18.35 -11.13
C ASN A 149 6.11 -17.64 -11.78
N GLU A 150 6.12 -17.42 -13.10
CA GLU A 150 5.04 -16.72 -13.81
C GLU A 150 3.64 -17.25 -13.49
N GLN A 151 3.47 -18.58 -13.52
CA GLN A 151 2.16 -19.22 -13.27
C GLN A 151 1.68 -19.01 -11.83
N PHE A 152 2.61 -18.96 -10.86
CA PHE A 152 2.30 -18.66 -9.46
C PHE A 152 1.73 -17.25 -9.32
N TYR A 153 2.40 -16.23 -9.91
CA TYR A 153 1.93 -14.84 -9.85
C TYR A 153 0.60 -14.64 -10.57
N LYS A 154 0.40 -15.28 -11.74
CA LYS A 154 -0.88 -15.23 -12.47
C LYS A 154 -2.02 -15.86 -11.66
N SER A 155 -1.78 -17.00 -11.04
CA SER A 155 -2.78 -17.66 -10.17
C SER A 155 -3.16 -16.78 -8.99
N ASN A 156 -2.18 -16.18 -8.31
CA ASN A 156 -2.42 -15.29 -7.18
C ASN A 156 -3.19 -14.02 -7.59
N LEU A 157 -2.86 -13.44 -8.74
CA LEU A 157 -3.60 -12.30 -9.29
C LEU A 157 -5.07 -12.66 -9.55
N ASN A 158 -5.33 -13.83 -10.13
CA ASN A 158 -6.70 -14.30 -10.35
C ASN A 158 -7.46 -14.48 -9.03
N ILE A 159 -6.83 -15.10 -8.03
CA ILE A 159 -7.43 -15.28 -6.69
C ILE A 159 -7.71 -13.92 -6.03
N PHE A 160 -6.78 -12.98 -6.11
CA PHE A 160 -6.97 -11.62 -5.59
C PHE A 160 -8.17 -10.93 -6.24
N ASN A 161 -8.24 -10.96 -7.58
CA ASN A 161 -9.34 -10.35 -8.33
C ASN A 161 -10.69 -10.97 -7.96
N GLN A 162 -10.78 -12.29 -7.85
CA GLN A 162 -12.01 -12.99 -7.44
C GLN A 162 -12.44 -12.58 -6.03
N LYS A 163 -11.52 -12.46 -5.09
CA LYS A 163 -11.82 -11.99 -3.72
C LYS A 163 -12.34 -10.55 -3.73
N VAL A 164 -11.72 -9.66 -4.51
CA VAL A 164 -12.17 -8.27 -4.67
C VAL A 164 -13.58 -8.25 -5.25
N ASP A 165 -13.84 -8.97 -6.33
CA ASP A 165 -15.16 -8.98 -7.00
C ASP A 165 -16.26 -9.55 -6.08
N SER A 166 -15.97 -10.62 -5.34
CA SER A 166 -16.89 -11.20 -4.36
C SER A 166 -17.21 -10.20 -3.24
N LEU A 167 -16.19 -9.57 -2.68
CA LEU A 167 -16.38 -8.56 -1.63
C LEU A 167 -17.13 -7.33 -2.15
N LYS A 168 -16.82 -6.87 -3.37
CA LYS A 168 -17.51 -5.75 -4.02
C LYS A 168 -19.01 -6.02 -4.18
N SER A 169 -19.39 -7.25 -4.53
CA SER A 169 -20.81 -7.64 -4.61
C SER A 169 -21.50 -7.57 -3.25
N VAL A 170 -20.85 -8.06 -2.17
CA VAL A 170 -21.37 -7.98 -0.79
C VAL A 170 -21.54 -6.53 -0.34
N VAL A 171 -20.55 -5.68 -0.62
CA VAL A 171 -20.60 -4.25 -0.29
C VAL A 171 -21.71 -3.55 -1.09
N HIS A 172 -21.83 -3.87 -2.38
CA HIS A 172 -22.88 -3.30 -3.23
C HIS A 172 -24.27 -3.64 -2.70
N GLU A 173 -24.55 -4.90 -2.37
CA GLU A 173 -25.82 -5.32 -1.76
C GLU A 173 -26.11 -4.56 -0.48
N ARG A 174 -25.11 -4.46 0.42
CA ARG A 174 -25.21 -3.76 1.71
C ARG A 174 -25.55 -2.28 1.57
N LEU A 175 -24.99 -1.59 0.57
CA LEU A 175 -25.12 -0.14 0.41
C LEU A 175 -26.17 0.28 -0.62
N SER A 176 -26.82 -0.67 -1.28
CA SER A 176 -27.75 -0.39 -2.41
C SER A 176 -28.97 0.42 -2.03
N ASP A 177 -29.52 0.23 -0.82
CA ASP A 177 -30.76 0.79 -0.32
C ASP A 177 -30.58 2.04 0.57
N LEU A 178 -29.36 2.59 0.63
CA LEU A 178 -29.12 3.81 1.42
C LEU A 178 -29.92 4.99 0.84
N SER A 179 -30.68 5.66 1.71
CA SER A 179 -31.40 6.90 1.40
C SER A 179 -30.46 8.09 1.29
N ASN A 180 -29.51 8.20 2.20
CA ASN A 180 -28.47 9.24 2.15
C ASN A 180 -27.24 8.72 1.40
N ARG A 181 -26.83 9.45 0.36
CA ARG A 181 -25.67 9.12 -0.47
C ARG A 181 -24.41 9.90 -0.11
N LYS A 182 -24.46 10.77 0.88
CA LYS A 182 -23.33 11.62 1.29
C LYS A 182 -22.69 11.10 2.56
N ILE A 183 -21.39 10.92 2.51
CA ILE A 183 -20.56 10.39 3.59
C ILE A 183 -19.55 11.45 3.98
N LEU A 184 -19.63 11.94 5.23
CA LEU A 184 -18.69 12.93 5.75
C LEU A 184 -17.45 12.25 6.30
N VAL A 185 -16.32 12.50 5.68
CA VAL A 185 -15.00 12.07 6.12
C VAL A 185 -14.20 13.27 6.64
N TYR A 186 -13.23 13.03 7.51
CA TYR A 186 -12.35 14.11 7.96
C TYR A 186 -11.37 14.47 6.84
N HIS A 187 -10.56 13.53 6.37
CA HIS A 187 -9.63 13.66 5.27
C HIS A 187 -10.19 13.00 3.99
N PRO A 188 -10.09 13.62 2.81
CA PRO A 188 -10.68 13.09 1.57
C PRO A 188 -9.83 11.95 0.98
N ALA A 189 -10.01 10.73 1.48
CA ALA A 189 -9.26 9.56 1.03
C ALA A 189 -10.14 8.45 0.40
N TRP A 190 -11.45 8.48 0.65
CA TRP A 190 -12.34 7.35 0.35
C TRP A 190 -13.11 7.47 -0.96
N ARG A 191 -12.82 8.48 -1.76
CA ARG A 191 -13.54 8.81 -2.99
C ARG A 191 -13.62 7.64 -3.97
N TYR A 192 -12.51 6.94 -4.20
CA TYR A 192 -12.48 5.77 -5.10
C TYR A 192 -13.39 4.65 -4.61
N PHE A 193 -13.39 4.36 -3.31
CA PHE A 193 -14.29 3.36 -2.73
C PHE A 193 -15.74 3.81 -2.85
N LEU A 194 -16.06 5.02 -2.37
CA LEU A 194 -17.44 5.51 -2.29
C LEU A 194 -18.11 5.64 -3.66
N SER A 195 -17.37 6.13 -4.67
CA SER A 195 -17.90 6.33 -6.03
C SER A 195 -18.35 5.01 -6.69
N GLN A 196 -17.70 3.89 -6.37
CA GLN A 196 -18.06 2.57 -6.89
C GLN A 196 -19.43 2.08 -6.40
N PHE A 197 -19.99 2.71 -5.36
CA PHE A 197 -21.29 2.39 -4.76
C PHE A 197 -22.28 3.56 -4.87
N ASN A 198 -22.04 4.52 -5.76
CA ASN A 198 -22.85 5.72 -5.96
C ASN A 198 -22.98 6.56 -4.68
N LEU A 199 -21.95 6.56 -3.83
CA LEU A 199 -21.85 7.40 -2.67
C LEU A 199 -20.94 8.59 -2.96
N ILE A 200 -21.20 9.71 -2.28
CA ILE A 200 -20.49 10.98 -2.47
C ILE A 200 -19.67 11.26 -1.21
N GLU A 201 -18.39 11.47 -1.38
CA GLU A 201 -17.50 11.92 -0.32
C GLU A 201 -17.68 13.41 -0.09
N GLU A 202 -18.01 13.77 1.15
CA GLU A 202 -17.91 15.14 1.66
C GLU A 202 -16.75 15.18 2.67
N SER A 203 -15.87 16.16 2.61
CA SER A 203 -14.71 16.21 3.48
C SER A 203 -14.64 17.46 4.35
N VAL A 204 -14.10 17.29 5.55
CA VAL A 204 -13.83 18.38 6.50
C VAL A 204 -12.57 19.13 6.08
N GLU A 205 -11.51 18.41 5.76
CA GLU A 205 -10.29 18.99 5.19
C GLU A 205 -10.48 19.37 3.73
N LYS A 206 -9.87 20.50 3.35
CA LYS A 206 -9.75 20.92 1.96
C LYS A 206 -8.29 21.17 1.61
N ASP A 207 -7.80 20.56 0.55
CA ASP A 207 -6.42 20.70 0.06
C ASP A 207 -5.36 20.40 1.15
N GLY A 208 -5.59 19.41 2.01
CA GLY A 208 -4.69 19.04 3.12
C GLY A 208 -4.59 20.11 4.22
N LYS A 209 -5.56 21.04 4.30
CA LYS A 209 -5.58 22.09 5.31
C LYS A 209 -6.72 21.88 6.29
N HIS A 210 -6.42 22.04 7.58
CA HIS A 210 -7.42 22.06 8.62
C HIS A 210 -8.43 23.21 8.40
N PRO A 211 -9.73 22.98 8.64
CA PRO A 211 -10.74 24.00 8.44
C PRO A 211 -10.56 25.19 9.41
N LYS A 212 -10.78 26.39 8.92
CA LYS A 212 -10.86 27.59 9.74
C LYS A 212 -12.26 27.69 10.38
N ALA A 213 -12.43 28.56 11.37
CA ALA A 213 -13.71 28.73 12.08
C ALA A 213 -14.91 29.05 11.15
N GLY A 214 -14.66 29.76 10.03
CA GLY A 214 -15.67 30.02 9.00
C GLY A 214 -16.08 28.77 8.23
N ASP A 215 -15.09 27.94 7.89
CA ASP A 215 -15.28 26.69 7.15
C ASP A 215 -16.07 25.69 7.99
N LEU A 216 -15.76 25.59 9.31
CA LEU A 216 -16.48 24.71 10.24
C LEU A 216 -17.99 25.02 10.27
N ARG A 217 -18.39 26.32 10.33
CA ARG A 217 -19.80 26.71 10.29
C ARG A 217 -20.47 26.31 8.98
N GLN A 218 -19.78 26.48 7.86
CA GLN A 218 -20.30 26.06 6.57
C GLN A 218 -20.50 24.55 6.51
N ILE A 219 -19.51 23.76 6.97
CA ILE A 219 -19.58 22.30 7.03
C ILE A 219 -20.76 21.87 7.90
N ILE A 220 -20.94 22.46 9.09
CA ILE A 220 -22.05 22.15 10.00
C ILE A 220 -23.41 22.43 9.33
N ASN A 221 -23.59 23.60 8.71
CA ASN A 221 -24.83 23.94 8.02
C ASN A 221 -25.12 22.97 6.87
N GLN A 222 -24.15 22.69 6.01
CA GLN A 222 -24.28 21.75 4.91
C GLN A 222 -24.57 20.33 5.39
N SER A 223 -23.93 19.88 6.48
CA SER A 223 -24.15 18.56 7.06
C SER A 223 -25.57 18.39 7.61
N ASN A 224 -26.13 19.44 8.25
CA ASN A 224 -27.51 19.46 8.70
C ASN A 224 -28.50 19.35 7.51
N GLU A 225 -28.30 20.16 6.47
CA GLU A 225 -29.15 20.14 5.27
C GLU A 225 -29.12 18.79 4.55
N GLN A 226 -27.98 18.10 4.63
CA GLN A 226 -27.72 16.82 3.96
C GLN A 226 -28.03 15.60 4.83
N ASN A 227 -28.53 15.79 6.06
CA ASN A 227 -28.82 14.72 7.03
C ASN A 227 -27.61 13.80 7.28
N ILE A 228 -26.42 14.37 7.49
CA ILE A 228 -25.22 13.61 7.82
C ILE A 228 -25.34 13.02 9.22
N ASN A 229 -25.17 11.71 9.37
CA ASN A 229 -25.40 10.97 10.61
C ASN A 229 -24.13 10.47 11.31
N ALA A 230 -22.96 10.67 10.71
CA ALA A 230 -21.67 10.34 11.30
C ALA A 230 -20.54 11.13 10.61
N ILE A 231 -19.42 11.30 11.31
CA ILE A 231 -18.15 11.74 10.73
C ILE A 231 -17.13 10.62 10.83
N PHE A 232 -16.52 10.26 9.70
CA PHE A 232 -15.47 9.25 9.65
C PHE A 232 -14.10 9.92 9.72
N ILE A 233 -13.23 9.44 10.61
CA ILE A 233 -11.91 10.00 10.84
C ILE A 233 -10.83 8.91 10.84
N GLU A 234 -9.70 9.21 10.27
CA GLU A 234 -8.51 8.38 10.28
C GLU A 234 -7.72 8.55 11.58
N GLU A 235 -7.04 7.47 12.01
CA GLU A 235 -6.35 7.43 13.30
C GLU A 235 -5.15 8.40 13.39
N GLN A 236 -4.54 8.74 12.26
CA GLN A 236 -3.37 9.63 12.17
C GLN A 236 -3.70 11.12 12.29
N PHE A 237 -4.98 11.52 12.21
CA PHE A 237 -5.37 12.93 12.30
C PHE A 237 -5.81 13.36 13.71
N ASN A 238 -5.56 14.65 14.01
CA ASN A 238 -6.04 15.23 15.25
C ASN A 238 -7.59 15.29 15.25
N PRO A 239 -8.25 14.68 16.24
CA PRO A 239 -9.71 14.60 16.26
C PRO A 239 -10.43 15.90 16.69
N ASP A 240 -9.71 16.97 17.06
CA ASP A 240 -10.35 18.12 17.75
C ASP A 240 -11.35 18.87 16.84
N ALA A 241 -11.02 19.07 15.56
CA ALA A 241 -11.98 19.66 14.63
C ALA A 241 -13.18 18.73 14.37
N ALA A 242 -12.93 17.42 14.23
CA ALA A 242 -14.01 16.43 14.10
C ALA A 242 -14.90 16.39 15.34
N LYS A 243 -14.33 16.49 16.56
CA LYS A 243 -15.10 16.57 17.81
C LYS A 243 -16.00 17.79 17.86
N SER A 244 -15.51 18.95 17.42
CA SER A 244 -16.30 20.19 17.38
C SER A 244 -17.50 20.06 16.45
N ILE A 245 -17.31 19.50 15.24
CA ILE A 245 -18.38 19.24 14.27
C ILE A 245 -19.35 18.20 14.82
N ALA A 246 -18.85 17.09 15.31
CA ALA A 246 -19.67 16.00 15.84
C ALA A 246 -20.53 16.43 17.03
N HIS A 247 -19.99 17.26 17.92
CA HIS A 247 -20.72 17.83 19.05
C HIS A 247 -21.85 18.76 18.59
N GLU A 248 -21.58 19.67 17.66
CA GLU A 248 -22.56 20.62 17.14
C GLU A 248 -23.71 19.93 16.39
N LEU A 249 -23.36 18.89 15.61
CA LEU A 249 -24.32 18.10 14.83
C LEU A 249 -25.01 17.00 15.67
N ASN A 250 -24.54 16.74 16.89
CA ASN A 250 -24.94 15.61 17.72
C ASN A 250 -24.83 14.25 17.01
N ILE A 251 -23.72 14.03 16.30
CA ILE A 251 -23.42 12.80 15.56
C ILE A 251 -22.17 12.10 16.10
N PRO A 252 -22.02 10.77 15.95
CA PRO A 252 -20.84 10.05 16.38
C PRO A 252 -19.63 10.29 15.47
N ILE A 253 -18.43 10.15 16.06
CA ILE A 253 -17.16 10.02 15.34
C ILE A 253 -16.84 8.53 15.18
N ILE A 254 -16.57 8.12 13.95
CA ILE A 254 -16.29 6.74 13.59
C ILE A 254 -14.85 6.63 13.04
N LYS A 255 -14.04 5.81 13.68
CA LYS A 255 -12.67 5.59 13.21
C LYS A 255 -12.63 4.66 12.00
N VAL A 256 -11.79 5.00 11.02
CA VAL A 256 -11.46 4.23 9.81
C VAL A 256 -9.96 4.25 9.59
N ASN A 257 -9.43 3.28 8.83
CA ASN A 257 -8.00 3.21 8.60
C ASN A 257 -7.66 3.05 7.09
N PRO A 258 -7.43 4.14 6.37
CA PRO A 258 -7.04 4.09 4.96
C PRO A 258 -5.64 3.50 4.74
N LEU A 259 -4.80 3.42 5.79
CA LEU A 259 -3.46 2.86 5.76
C LEU A 259 -3.39 1.47 6.40
N THR A 260 -4.47 0.71 6.31
CA THR A 260 -4.63 -0.64 6.88
C THR A 260 -3.62 -1.64 6.33
N GLU A 261 -3.30 -2.65 7.15
CA GLU A 261 -2.55 -3.84 6.71
C GLU A 261 -3.42 -4.88 5.99
N ASN A 262 -4.75 -4.69 5.97
CA ASN A 262 -5.70 -5.61 5.35
C ASN A 262 -6.85 -4.86 4.69
N LEU A 263 -6.72 -4.60 3.39
CA LEU A 263 -7.73 -3.89 2.61
C LEU A 263 -9.09 -4.62 2.55
N PHE A 264 -9.10 -5.96 2.48
CA PHE A 264 -10.36 -6.72 2.46
C PHE A 264 -11.15 -6.50 3.75
N PHE A 265 -10.47 -6.50 4.89
CA PHE A 265 -11.10 -6.22 6.17
C PHE A 265 -11.63 -4.78 6.21
N GLU A 266 -10.83 -3.80 5.80
CA GLU A 266 -11.20 -2.40 5.93
C GLU A 266 -12.33 -2.00 4.98
N TRP A 267 -12.36 -2.47 3.74
CA TRP A 267 -13.48 -2.25 2.81
C TRP A 267 -14.80 -2.82 3.37
N ASN A 268 -14.76 -4.05 3.90
CA ASN A 268 -15.93 -4.63 4.54
C ASN A 268 -16.35 -3.83 5.77
N ASN A 269 -15.42 -3.52 6.66
CA ASN A 269 -15.64 -2.79 7.91
C ASN A 269 -16.20 -1.38 7.65
N PHE A 270 -15.63 -0.64 6.70
CA PHE A 270 -16.11 0.68 6.34
C PHE A 270 -17.54 0.62 5.79
N SER A 271 -17.85 -0.33 4.91
CA SER A 271 -19.21 -0.50 4.40
C SER A 271 -20.24 -0.86 5.49
N VAL A 272 -19.86 -1.67 6.49
CA VAL A 272 -20.71 -1.97 7.66
C VAL A 272 -20.98 -0.69 8.45
N LYS A 273 -19.92 0.06 8.77
CA LYS A 273 -20.03 1.32 9.52
C LYS A 273 -20.89 2.36 8.80
N ILE A 274 -20.76 2.46 7.46
CA ILE A 274 -21.64 3.32 6.65
C ILE A 274 -23.10 2.87 6.80
N LYS A 275 -23.38 1.58 6.60
CA LYS A 275 -24.75 1.04 6.66
C LYS A 275 -25.42 1.27 8.02
N GLU A 276 -24.68 1.08 9.12
CA GLU A 276 -25.18 1.29 10.48
C GLU A 276 -25.57 2.74 10.78
N ARG A 277 -25.03 3.71 10.02
CA ARG A 277 -25.18 5.13 10.29
C ARG A 277 -25.98 5.90 9.25
N ALA A 278 -26.11 5.38 8.04
CA ALA A 278 -26.80 6.05 6.93
C ALA A 278 -28.31 5.74 6.85
N ASN A 279 -28.85 5.01 7.81
CA ASN A 279 -30.29 4.69 7.93
C ASN A 279 -30.96 5.49 9.04
#